data_dcf8ff8a7e1db60f87c8e266e0176801
#
_entry.id   dcf8ff8a7e1db60f87c8e266e0176801
#
_cell.length_a   1.000
_cell.length_b   1.000
_cell.length_c   1.000
_cell.angle_alpha   90.00
_cell.angle_beta   90.00
_cell.angle_gamma   90.00
#
_symmetry.space_group_name_H-M   'P 1'
#
loop_
_entity.id
_entity.type
_entity.pdbx_description
1 polymer ?
#
loop_
_entity_poly.entity_id
_entity_poly.type
_entity_poly.pdbx_seq_one_letter_code
_entity_poly.pdbx_strand_id
1 'polypeptide(L)'
;MQSVLKEKYDNTVFYNANAEWLADNDNKKAWETMWIEVVRACTSTIKKFCRKVPGLYSNEDIEEFAVESAERVMKNIKKNKTKVENLSNFIFLYCYGVFYAVKRQNMNKRETSFIYETTNTSYNTFEEDIIERLTAEGY
;
A
#
# COMPACT_ATOMS: atom_id res chain seq x y z
N MET A 1 -21.79 9.99 7.76
CA MET A 1 -20.43 10.45 8.01
C MET A 1 -19.43 9.56 7.34
N GLN A 2 -18.39 10.13 6.84
CA GLN A 2 -17.41 9.37 6.09
C GLN A 2 -16.26 8.93 6.97
N SER A 3 -15.98 7.64 6.92
CA SER A 3 -14.82 7.10 7.60
C SER A 3 -13.55 7.59 6.93
N VAL A 4 -12.49 7.82 7.72
CA VAL A 4 -11.16 8.08 7.19
C VAL A 4 -10.62 6.88 6.40
N LEU A 5 -11.19 5.69 6.65
CA LEU A 5 -10.80 4.46 5.98
C LEU A 5 -11.57 4.22 4.68
N LYS A 6 -12.30 5.20 4.18
CA LYS A 6 -12.91 5.08 2.86
C LYS A 6 -11.87 4.80 1.81
N GLU A 7 -12.26 4.01 0.81
CA GLU A 7 -11.35 3.62 -0.26
C GLU A 7 -10.87 4.78 -1.13
N LYS A 8 -11.68 5.84 -1.22
CA LYS A 8 -11.31 6.98 -2.04
C LYS A 8 -10.40 7.92 -1.27
N TYR A 9 -9.32 8.29 -1.89
CA TYR A 9 -8.39 9.30 -1.39
C TYR A 9 -8.31 10.42 -2.41
N ASP A 10 -7.84 11.58 -1.97
CA ASP A 10 -7.77 12.76 -2.83
C ASP A 10 -6.31 13.11 -3.11
N ASN A 11 -5.90 12.89 -4.35
CA ASN A 11 -4.53 13.16 -4.78
C ASN A 11 -4.16 14.63 -4.63
N THR A 12 -5.09 15.53 -4.95
CA THR A 12 -4.85 16.97 -4.84
C THR A 12 -4.58 17.38 -3.40
N VAL A 13 -5.37 16.88 -2.47
CA VAL A 13 -5.18 17.15 -1.05
C VAL A 13 -3.81 16.67 -0.61
N PHE A 14 -3.42 15.48 -1.03
CA PHE A 14 -2.11 14.94 -0.69
C PHE A 14 -0.99 15.79 -1.29
N TYR A 15 -1.05 16.13 -2.58
CA TYR A 15 0.01 16.88 -3.23
C TYR A 15 0.18 18.27 -2.61
N ASN A 16 -0.90 18.94 -2.26
CA ASN A 16 -0.83 20.23 -1.59
C ASN A 16 -0.18 20.09 -0.21
N ALA A 17 -0.56 19.10 0.56
CA ALA A 17 0.03 18.86 1.88
C ALA A 17 1.51 18.49 1.76
N ASN A 18 1.88 17.71 0.77
CA ASN A 18 3.27 17.34 0.51
C ASN A 18 4.11 18.59 0.21
N ALA A 19 3.60 19.49 -0.64
CA ALA A 19 4.28 20.74 -0.95
C ALA A 19 4.43 21.61 0.29
N GLU A 20 3.37 21.73 1.10
CA GLU A 20 3.41 22.52 2.33
C GLU A 20 4.43 21.95 3.32
N TRP A 21 4.46 20.64 3.49
CA TRP A 21 5.42 20.01 4.38
C TRP A 21 6.86 20.14 3.87
N LEU A 22 7.08 20.05 2.57
CA LEU A 22 8.41 20.25 1.99
C LEU A 22 8.90 21.67 2.20
N ALA A 23 7.98 22.66 2.17
CA ALA A 23 8.32 24.05 2.45
C ALA A 23 8.61 24.31 3.92
N ASP A 24 7.97 23.55 4.81
CA ASP A 24 8.14 23.65 6.27
C ASP A 24 7.97 22.28 6.89
N ASN A 25 9.07 21.64 7.22
CA ASN A 25 9.05 20.28 7.79
C ASN A 25 8.48 20.21 9.22
N ASP A 26 8.25 21.33 9.86
CA ASP A 26 7.61 21.39 11.17
C ASP A 26 6.10 21.57 11.08
N ASN A 27 5.54 21.62 9.87
CA ASN A 27 4.12 21.77 9.63
C ASN A 27 3.40 20.44 9.94
N LYS A 28 2.96 20.30 11.17
CA LYS A 28 2.30 19.08 11.66
C LYS A 28 0.97 18.82 10.95
N LYS A 29 0.24 19.89 10.63
CA LYS A 29 -1.05 19.76 9.95
C LYS A 29 -0.87 19.17 8.55
N ALA A 30 0.11 19.64 7.81
CA ALA A 30 0.43 19.10 6.49
C ALA A 30 0.84 17.63 6.59
N TRP A 31 1.65 17.29 7.59
CA TRP A 31 2.07 15.90 7.84
C TRP A 31 0.89 15.00 8.13
N GLU A 32 -0.02 15.42 9.01
CA GLU A 32 -1.23 14.65 9.32
C GLU A 32 -2.12 14.47 8.11
N THR A 33 -2.27 15.51 7.30
CA THR A 33 -3.06 15.43 6.07
C THR A 33 -2.46 14.40 5.10
N MET A 34 -1.15 14.41 4.91
CA MET A 34 -0.47 13.39 4.12
C MET A 34 -0.74 11.99 4.67
N TRP A 35 -0.61 11.83 5.99
CA TRP A 35 -0.83 10.54 6.63
C TRP A 35 -2.22 9.98 6.33
N ILE A 36 -3.25 10.81 6.50
CA ILE A 36 -4.64 10.38 6.27
C ILE A 36 -4.83 9.94 4.82
N GLU A 37 -4.34 10.73 3.87
CA GLU A 37 -4.49 10.38 2.45
C GLU A 37 -3.67 9.13 2.08
N VAL A 38 -2.50 8.97 2.65
CA VAL A 38 -1.66 7.77 2.43
C VAL A 38 -2.33 6.53 3.00
N VAL A 39 -2.91 6.60 4.21
CA VAL A 39 -3.63 5.46 4.80
C VAL A 39 -4.81 5.06 3.93
N ARG A 40 -5.57 6.03 3.43
CA ARG A 40 -6.69 5.75 2.53
C ARG A 40 -6.24 5.07 1.24
N ALA A 41 -5.17 5.58 0.64
CA ALA A 41 -4.60 5.02 -0.58
C ALA A 41 -4.10 3.60 -0.36
N CYS A 42 -3.39 3.36 0.73
CA CYS A 42 -2.89 2.03 1.08
C CYS A 42 -4.04 1.06 1.34
N THR A 43 -5.08 1.49 2.04
CA THR A 43 -6.25 0.66 2.31
C THR A 43 -6.90 0.21 1.01
N SER A 44 -7.12 1.14 0.08
CA SER A 44 -7.69 0.83 -1.23
C SER A 44 -6.84 -0.17 -1.99
N THR A 45 -5.53 0.03 -2.01
CA THR A 45 -4.59 -0.82 -2.74
C THR A 45 -4.51 -2.22 -2.13
N ILE A 46 -4.40 -2.32 -0.80
CA ILE A 46 -4.34 -3.61 -0.11
C ILE A 46 -5.64 -4.38 -0.30
N LYS A 47 -6.79 -3.72 -0.28
CA LYS A 47 -8.07 -4.40 -0.56
C LYS A 47 -8.08 -5.01 -1.95
N LYS A 48 -7.56 -4.30 -2.94
CA LYS A 48 -7.46 -4.84 -4.31
C LYS A 48 -6.58 -6.09 -4.35
N PHE A 49 -5.46 -6.07 -3.64
CA PHE A 49 -4.58 -7.23 -3.56
C PHE A 49 -5.26 -8.41 -2.89
N CYS A 50 -5.96 -8.18 -1.79
CA CYS A 50 -6.63 -9.25 -1.05
C CYS A 50 -7.79 -9.87 -1.83
N ARG A 51 -8.42 -9.13 -2.74
CA ARG A 51 -9.47 -9.68 -3.61
C ARG A 51 -8.96 -10.80 -4.53
N LYS A 52 -7.68 -10.81 -4.84
CA LYS A 52 -7.07 -11.84 -5.69
C LYS A 52 -6.84 -13.16 -4.96
N VAL A 53 -6.91 -13.14 -3.65
CA VAL A 53 -6.75 -14.33 -2.79
C VAL A 53 -7.89 -14.37 -1.77
N PRO A 54 -9.14 -14.58 -2.22
CA PRO A 54 -10.32 -14.48 -1.34
C PRO A 54 -10.22 -15.42 -0.14
N GLY A 55 -10.65 -14.92 1.02
CA GLY A 55 -10.70 -15.70 2.25
C GLY A 55 -9.38 -15.93 2.94
N LEU A 56 -8.27 -15.44 2.39
CA LEU A 56 -6.95 -15.63 2.99
C LEU A 56 -6.68 -14.62 4.11
N TYR A 57 -7.18 -13.41 3.99
CA TYR A 57 -6.95 -12.34 4.95
C TYR A 57 -8.25 -11.73 5.45
N SER A 58 -8.28 -11.43 6.76
CA SER A 58 -9.43 -10.78 7.40
C SER A 58 -9.38 -9.25 7.17
N ASN A 59 -10.45 -8.56 7.55
CA ASN A 59 -10.47 -7.09 7.53
C ASN A 59 -9.41 -6.50 8.45
N GLU A 60 -9.14 -7.15 9.57
CA GLU A 60 -8.09 -6.72 10.50
C GLU A 60 -6.71 -6.84 9.85
N ASP A 61 -6.48 -7.90 9.11
CA ASP A 61 -5.23 -8.08 8.37
C ASP A 61 -5.05 -6.98 7.33
N ILE A 62 -6.13 -6.64 6.63
CA ILE A 62 -6.11 -5.57 5.63
C ILE A 62 -5.72 -4.24 6.27
N GLU A 63 -6.30 -3.92 7.42
CA GLU A 63 -5.96 -2.69 8.14
C GLU A 63 -4.50 -2.67 8.57
N GLU A 64 -3.99 -3.78 9.09
CA GLU A 64 -2.59 -3.88 9.50
C GLU A 64 -1.65 -3.68 8.31
N PHE A 65 -1.94 -4.32 7.20
CA PHE A 65 -1.11 -4.17 6.00
C PHE A 65 -1.13 -2.73 5.48
N ALA A 66 -2.31 -2.12 5.50
CA ALA A 66 -2.46 -0.74 5.04
C ALA A 66 -1.68 0.24 5.92
N VAL A 67 -1.78 0.09 7.23
CA VAL A 67 -1.06 0.96 8.17
C VAL A 67 0.44 0.74 8.06
N GLU A 68 0.91 -0.49 7.99
CA GLU A 68 2.33 -0.76 7.82
C GLU A 68 2.87 -0.17 6.52
N SER A 69 2.13 -0.32 5.44
CA SER A 69 2.50 0.28 4.15
C SER A 69 2.57 1.80 4.26
N ALA A 70 1.56 2.41 4.90
CA ALA A 70 1.51 3.85 5.09
C ALA A 70 2.68 4.35 5.93
N GLU A 71 3.04 3.64 6.99
CA GLU A 71 4.18 4.00 7.82
C GLU A 71 5.48 3.99 7.02
N ARG A 72 5.66 3.00 6.15
CA ARG A 72 6.84 2.91 5.30
C ARG A 72 6.89 4.05 4.28
N VAL A 73 5.76 4.39 3.68
CA VAL A 73 5.65 5.52 2.75
C VAL A 73 6.06 6.82 3.45
N MET A 74 5.46 7.08 4.61
CA MET A 74 5.73 8.32 5.34
C MET A 74 7.17 8.39 5.84
N LYS A 75 7.73 7.26 6.26
CA LYS A 75 9.12 7.19 6.67
C LYS A 75 10.06 7.54 5.52
N ASN A 76 9.76 7.05 4.33
CA ASN A 76 10.56 7.37 3.14
C ASN A 76 10.46 8.87 2.82
N ILE A 77 9.25 9.42 2.84
CA ILE A 77 9.03 10.84 2.56
C ILE A 77 9.83 11.68 3.55
N LYS A 78 9.78 11.34 4.83
CA LYS A 78 10.49 12.08 5.88
C LYS A 78 12.00 12.00 5.69
N LYS A 79 12.52 10.81 5.43
CA LYS A 79 13.95 10.57 5.29
C LYS A 79 14.54 11.28 4.08
N ASN A 80 13.86 11.19 2.96
CA ASN A 80 14.38 11.67 1.67
C ASN A 80 13.82 13.01 1.24
N LYS A 81 12.94 13.61 2.04
CA LYS A 81 12.25 14.87 1.67
C LYS A 81 11.62 14.74 0.30
N THR A 82 10.91 13.65 0.09
CA THR A 82 10.39 13.27 -1.22
C THR A 82 9.23 14.15 -1.66
N LYS A 83 9.34 14.70 -2.87
CA LYS A 83 8.21 15.28 -3.56
C LYS A 83 7.56 14.17 -4.36
N VAL A 84 6.38 13.75 -3.94
CA VAL A 84 5.68 12.66 -4.60
C VAL A 84 4.99 13.18 -5.86
N GLU A 85 5.35 12.65 -7.01
CA GLU A 85 4.78 13.07 -8.28
C GLU A 85 3.65 12.18 -8.76
N ASN A 86 3.70 10.90 -8.42
CA ASN A 86 2.63 9.95 -8.74
C ASN A 86 2.31 9.15 -7.50
N LEU A 87 1.32 9.61 -6.75
CA LEU A 87 0.94 8.98 -5.49
C LEU A 87 0.49 7.53 -5.69
N SER A 88 -0.31 7.26 -6.70
CA SER A 88 -0.82 5.92 -6.97
C SER A 88 0.31 4.91 -7.15
N ASN A 89 1.31 5.24 -7.94
CA ASN A 89 2.45 4.35 -8.19
C ASN A 89 3.31 4.19 -6.94
N PHE A 90 3.54 5.28 -6.23
CA PHE A 90 4.32 5.27 -5.00
C PHE A 90 3.70 4.35 -3.95
N ILE A 91 2.39 4.51 -3.73
CA ILE A 91 1.62 3.68 -2.80
C ILE A 91 1.63 2.22 -3.24
N PHE A 92 1.43 1.97 -4.53
CA PHE A 92 1.38 0.61 -5.08
C PHE A 92 2.66 -0.16 -4.77
N LEU A 93 3.81 0.46 -4.96
CA LEU A 93 5.10 -0.19 -4.70
C LEU A 93 5.26 -0.59 -3.24
N TYR A 94 4.90 0.28 -2.31
CA TYR A 94 5.02 -0.02 -0.88
C TYR A 94 4.03 -1.09 -0.44
N CYS A 95 2.79 -1.00 -0.90
CA CYS A 95 1.78 -2.00 -0.59
C CYS A 95 2.16 -3.37 -1.14
N TYR A 96 2.70 -3.41 -2.34
CA TYR A 96 3.19 -4.67 -2.93
C TYR A 96 4.28 -5.29 -2.07
N GLY A 97 5.25 -4.49 -1.65
CA GLY A 97 6.35 -4.99 -0.83
C GLY A 97 5.88 -5.59 0.48
N VAL A 98 4.97 -4.90 1.17
CA VAL A 98 4.40 -5.38 2.44
C VAL A 98 3.58 -6.64 2.24
N PHE A 99 2.66 -6.61 1.29
CA PHE A 99 1.75 -7.74 1.04
C PHE A 99 2.54 -8.99 0.61
N TYR A 100 3.49 -8.82 -0.27
CA TYR A 100 4.32 -9.90 -0.80
C TYR A 100 5.13 -10.56 0.31
N ALA A 101 5.76 -9.77 1.17
CA ALA A 101 6.57 -10.29 2.27
C ALA A 101 5.72 -11.10 3.25
N VAL A 102 4.54 -10.60 3.61
CA VAL A 102 3.63 -11.30 4.54
C VAL A 102 3.10 -12.59 3.91
N LYS A 103 2.70 -12.54 2.64
CA LYS A 103 2.23 -13.74 1.93
C LYS A 103 3.31 -14.82 1.90
N ARG A 104 4.54 -14.44 1.62
CA ARG A 104 5.68 -15.37 1.60
C ARG A 104 5.92 -15.99 2.97
N GLN A 105 5.86 -15.21 4.04
CA GLN A 105 6.03 -15.70 5.40
C GLN A 105 4.93 -16.70 5.76
N ASN A 106 3.68 -16.40 5.40
CA ASN A 106 2.56 -17.29 5.66
C ASN A 106 2.71 -18.62 4.91
N MET A 107 3.18 -18.59 3.69
CA MET A 107 3.47 -19.80 2.93
C MET A 107 4.53 -20.65 3.62
N ASN A 108 5.60 -20.04 4.07
CA ASN A 108 6.69 -20.74 4.76
C ASN A 108 6.21 -21.36 6.07
N LYS A 109 5.33 -20.70 6.80
CA LYS A 109 4.81 -21.19 8.08
C LYS A 109 3.86 -22.38 7.95
N ARG A 110 3.10 -22.44 6.86
CA ARG A 110 2.06 -23.46 6.68
C ARG A 110 2.58 -24.78 6.14
N GLU A 111 3.65 -24.79 5.43
CA GLU A 111 4.39 -25.97 4.94
C GLU A 111 3.59 -27.20 4.52
N THR A 112 2.38 -27.06 4.02
CA THR A 112 1.63 -28.19 3.48
C THR A 112 1.63 -28.10 1.96
N SER A 113 1.90 -29.22 1.30
CA SER A 113 1.97 -29.28 -0.16
C SER A 113 0.73 -28.75 -0.84
N PHE A 114 -0.44 -29.12 -0.32
CA PHE A 114 -1.71 -28.69 -0.90
C PHE A 114 -1.87 -27.16 -0.84
N ILE A 115 -1.66 -26.60 0.33
CA ILE A 115 -1.79 -25.15 0.55
C ILE A 115 -0.75 -24.42 -0.29
N TYR A 116 0.46 -24.96 -0.31
CA TYR A 116 1.55 -24.39 -1.08
C TYR A 116 1.20 -24.30 -2.57
N GLU A 117 0.75 -25.40 -3.17
CA GLU A 117 0.43 -25.42 -4.60
C GLU A 117 -0.70 -24.46 -4.94
N THR A 118 -1.78 -24.48 -4.16
CA THR A 118 -2.92 -23.58 -4.39
C THR A 118 -2.50 -22.11 -4.26
N THR A 119 -1.77 -21.81 -3.21
CA THR A 119 -1.32 -20.45 -2.95
C THR A 119 -0.28 -20.01 -3.98
N ASN A 120 0.57 -20.92 -4.40
CA ASN A 120 1.60 -20.62 -5.40
C ASN A 120 0.98 -20.23 -6.75
N THR A 121 -0.10 -20.91 -7.16
CA THR A 121 -0.81 -20.56 -8.38
C THR A 121 -1.39 -19.15 -8.30
N SER A 122 -2.07 -18.82 -7.21
CA SER A 122 -2.61 -17.49 -6.98
C SER A 122 -1.50 -16.43 -6.91
N TYR A 123 -0.40 -16.80 -6.30
CA TYR A 123 0.76 -15.94 -6.14
C TYR A 123 1.40 -15.60 -7.49
N ASN A 124 1.55 -16.58 -8.37
CA ASN A 124 2.12 -16.34 -9.70
C ASN A 124 1.23 -15.40 -10.52
N THR A 125 -0.08 -15.61 -10.48
CA THR A 125 -1.03 -14.73 -11.16
C THR A 125 -0.94 -13.31 -10.64
N PHE A 126 -0.84 -13.17 -9.31
CA PHE A 126 -0.70 -11.87 -8.67
C PHE A 126 0.59 -11.18 -9.10
N GLU A 127 1.69 -11.90 -9.13
CA GLU A 127 2.99 -11.36 -9.54
C GLU A 127 2.98 -10.91 -11.00
N GLU A 128 2.37 -11.68 -11.89
CA GLU A 128 2.21 -11.31 -13.28
C GLU A 128 1.42 -10.01 -13.44
N ASP A 129 0.32 -9.86 -12.69
CA ASP A 129 -0.48 -8.64 -12.70
C ASP A 129 0.33 -7.42 -12.27
N ILE A 130 1.18 -7.59 -11.29
CA ILE A 130 2.01 -6.51 -10.78
C ILE A 130 3.07 -6.11 -11.79
N ILE A 131 3.73 -7.08 -12.39
CA ILE A 131 4.74 -6.82 -13.41
C ILE A 131 4.10 -6.09 -14.58
N GLU A 132 2.96 -6.55 -15.04
CA GLU A 132 2.22 -5.93 -16.14
C GLU A 132 1.85 -4.49 -15.81
N ARG A 133 1.34 -4.26 -14.60
CA ARG A 133 0.98 -2.92 -14.15
C ARG A 133 2.19 -1.99 -14.08
N LEU A 134 3.28 -2.45 -13.52
CA LEU A 134 4.50 -1.63 -13.41
C LEU A 134 5.04 -1.28 -14.80
N THR A 135 5.01 -2.23 -15.72
CA THR A 135 5.44 -2.01 -17.10
C THR A 135 4.55 -0.96 -17.77
N ALA A 136 3.23 -1.07 -17.61
CA ALA A 136 2.26 -0.14 -18.19
C ALA A 136 2.43 1.27 -17.63
N GLU A 137 2.88 1.41 -16.39
CA GLU A 137 3.08 2.70 -15.73
C GLU A 137 4.49 3.27 -15.92
N GLY A 138 5.35 2.59 -16.65
CA GLY A 138 6.66 3.11 -16.99
C GLY A 138 7.75 2.88 -15.95
N TYR A 139 7.59 1.89 -15.13
CA TYR A 139 8.65 1.50 -14.18
C TYR A 139 9.70 0.63 -14.82
#